data_5a6098ad61e0d98f3e6951ae7c3dbdea
#
_entry.id   5a6098ad61e0d98f3e6951ae7c3dbdea
#
_cell.length_a   1.000
_cell.length_b   1.000
_cell.length_c   1.000
_cell.angle_alpha   90.00
_cell.angle_beta   90.00
_cell.angle_gamma   90.00
#
_symmetry.space_group_name_H-M   'P 1'
#
loop_
_entity.id
_entity.type
_entity.pdbx_description
1 polymer ?
#
loop_
_entity_poly.entity_id
_entity_poly.type
_entity_poly.pdbx_seq_one_letter_code
_entity_poly.pdbx_strand_id
1 'polypeptide(L)'
;EQMQERLLLSMIEEAPAGSDFIVLPETVWPYAYDERYLPQAPVVTKIREILREKSSGAMIVTGAETIVYYPPEEQTETARQNERGAFYDKFNSTLGIDTTACLPIHHKGRLVIGVESTPTWIFKALKFLVIDLGGTVGQLGVGEPGPAFVHNGVSVGTPICYEGLYGNFYGGFVREGARALLISSNDGWWGDT
;
A
#
# COMPACT_ATOMS: atom_id res chain seq x y z
N GLU A 1 4.14 -0.73 -17.75
CA GLU A 1 3.75 0.26 -16.71
C GLU A 1 2.49 1.04 -17.14
N GLN A 2 2.51 1.81 -18.23
CA GLN A 2 1.34 2.58 -18.70
C GLN A 2 0.13 1.70 -19.06
N MET A 3 0.33 0.49 -19.57
CA MET A 3 -0.75 -0.44 -19.89
C MET A 3 -1.43 -0.96 -18.61
N GLN A 4 -0.67 -1.26 -17.59
CA GLN A 4 -1.18 -1.70 -16.28
C GLN A 4 -1.99 -0.59 -15.62
N GLU A 5 -1.49 0.64 -15.59
CA GLU A 5 -2.22 1.80 -15.06
C GLU A 5 -3.57 1.99 -15.77
N ARG A 6 -3.58 1.94 -17.11
CA ARG A 6 -4.82 2.05 -17.90
C ARG A 6 -5.81 0.96 -17.58
N LEU A 7 -5.34 -0.29 -17.45
CA LEU A 7 -6.20 -1.43 -17.11
C LEU A 7 -6.84 -1.22 -15.73
N LEU A 8 -6.07 -0.82 -14.73
CA LEU A 8 -6.60 -0.57 -13.39
C LEU A 8 -7.63 0.57 -13.38
N LEU A 9 -7.37 1.65 -14.09
CA LEU A 9 -8.33 2.76 -14.20
C LEU A 9 -9.62 2.32 -14.91
N SER A 10 -9.54 1.51 -16.00
CA SER A 10 -10.75 0.98 -16.66
C SER A 10 -11.55 0.05 -15.74
N MET A 11 -10.88 -0.76 -14.91
CA MET A 11 -11.58 -1.61 -13.92
C MET A 11 -12.34 -0.75 -12.87
N ILE A 12 -11.78 0.38 -12.47
CA ILE A 12 -12.46 1.33 -11.58
C ILE A 12 -13.67 1.94 -12.31
N GLU A 13 -13.52 2.29 -13.57
CA GLU A 13 -14.63 2.81 -14.40
C GLU A 13 -15.74 1.78 -14.58
N GLU A 14 -15.45 0.51 -14.69
CA GLU A 14 -16.40 -0.58 -14.87
C GLU A 14 -17.03 -1.07 -13.57
N ALA A 15 -16.55 -0.62 -12.42
CA ALA A 15 -17.08 -1.04 -11.13
C ALA A 15 -18.58 -0.76 -10.99
N PRO A 16 -19.34 -1.65 -10.34
CA PRO A 16 -20.79 -1.49 -10.20
C PRO A 16 -21.17 -0.17 -9.52
N ALA A 17 -22.20 0.48 -10.05
CA ALA A 17 -22.74 1.68 -9.43
C ALA A 17 -23.29 1.37 -8.02
N GLY A 18 -23.04 2.27 -7.06
CA GLY A 18 -23.48 2.11 -5.67
C GLY A 18 -22.56 1.26 -4.81
N SER A 19 -21.38 0.88 -5.29
CA SER A 19 -20.35 0.29 -4.43
C SER A 19 -19.87 1.30 -3.39
N ASP A 20 -19.79 0.92 -2.13
CA ASP A 20 -19.17 1.74 -1.07
C ASP A 20 -17.64 1.68 -1.11
N PHE A 21 -17.09 0.50 -1.44
CA PHE A 21 -15.67 0.27 -1.55
C PHE A 21 -15.35 -0.49 -2.85
N ILE A 22 -14.25 -0.09 -3.50
CA ILE A 22 -13.66 -0.81 -4.63
C ILE A 22 -12.23 -1.17 -4.21
N VAL A 23 -11.93 -2.46 -4.10
CA VAL A 23 -10.65 -2.95 -3.58
C VAL A 23 -9.78 -3.42 -4.72
N LEU A 24 -8.57 -2.87 -4.81
CA LEU A 24 -7.54 -3.27 -5.76
C LEU A 24 -6.45 -4.07 -5.04
N PRO A 25 -5.67 -4.89 -5.77
CA PRO A 25 -4.62 -5.71 -5.20
C PRO A 25 -3.49 -4.92 -4.52
N GLU A 26 -2.61 -5.68 -3.82
CA GLU A 26 -1.38 -5.19 -3.21
C GLU A 26 -0.41 -4.69 -4.28
N THR A 27 0.22 -3.53 -4.04
CA THR A 27 1.33 -2.96 -4.86
C THR A 27 1.04 -2.96 -6.35
N VAL A 28 -0.15 -2.52 -6.74
CA VAL A 28 -0.57 -2.56 -8.16
C VAL A 28 -0.06 -1.40 -9.00
N TRP A 29 0.35 -0.30 -8.38
CA TRP A 29 0.85 0.87 -9.09
C TRP A 29 2.35 0.75 -9.34
N PRO A 30 2.86 1.12 -10.54
CA PRO A 30 4.23 0.84 -10.96
C PRO A 30 5.30 1.75 -10.34
N TYR A 31 4.89 2.72 -9.53
CA TYR A 31 5.79 3.71 -8.94
C TYR A 31 5.68 3.75 -7.43
N ALA A 32 6.79 4.12 -6.76
CA ALA A 32 6.77 4.50 -5.36
C ALA A 32 6.40 5.99 -5.23
N TYR A 33 5.47 6.30 -4.33
CA TYR A 33 4.92 7.65 -4.15
C TYR A 33 5.44 8.28 -2.87
N ASP A 34 6.03 9.47 -3.00
CA ASP A 34 6.35 10.32 -1.84
C ASP A 34 5.05 10.79 -1.19
N GLU A 35 4.82 10.44 0.07
CA GLU A 35 3.58 10.73 0.77
C GLU A 35 3.27 12.22 0.90
N ARG A 36 4.28 13.08 0.91
CA ARG A 36 4.12 14.55 0.93
C ARG A 36 3.37 15.07 -0.29
N TYR A 37 3.52 14.38 -1.42
CA TYR A 37 2.94 14.77 -2.71
C TYR A 37 1.85 13.81 -3.20
N LEU A 38 1.57 12.76 -2.44
CA LEU A 38 0.61 11.72 -2.80
C LEU A 38 -0.79 12.26 -3.14
N PRO A 39 -1.36 13.24 -2.39
CA PRO A 39 -2.67 13.79 -2.73
C PRO A 39 -2.75 14.46 -4.11
N GLN A 40 -1.61 14.88 -4.68
CA GLN A 40 -1.47 15.49 -6.00
C GLN A 40 -0.91 14.52 -7.04
N ALA A 41 -0.66 13.26 -6.67
CA ALA A 41 -0.14 12.27 -7.61
C ALA A 41 -1.09 12.09 -8.80
N PRO A 42 -0.58 11.96 -10.03
CA PRO A 42 -1.42 11.84 -11.23
C PRO A 42 -2.46 10.74 -11.14
N VAL A 43 -2.09 9.57 -10.57
CA VAL A 43 -3.00 8.45 -10.40
C VAL A 43 -4.15 8.78 -9.43
N VAL A 44 -3.86 9.46 -8.30
CA VAL A 44 -4.87 9.89 -7.33
C VAL A 44 -5.84 10.90 -7.98
N THR A 45 -5.29 11.83 -8.76
CA THR A 45 -6.09 12.82 -9.50
C THR A 45 -7.01 12.14 -10.48
N LYS A 46 -6.50 11.21 -11.30
CA LYS A 46 -7.32 10.45 -12.28
C LYS A 46 -8.41 9.62 -11.60
N ILE A 47 -8.10 8.93 -10.50
CA ILE A 47 -9.10 8.17 -9.73
C ILE A 47 -10.21 9.09 -9.25
N ARG A 48 -9.86 10.24 -8.69
CA ARG A 48 -10.85 11.24 -8.22
C ARG A 48 -11.70 11.80 -9.36
N GLU A 49 -11.13 12.01 -10.54
CA GLU A 49 -11.86 12.42 -11.74
C GLU A 49 -12.89 11.36 -12.12
N ILE A 50 -12.50 10.09 -12.25
CA ILE A 50 -13.39 8.97 -12.55
C ILE A 50 -14.55 8.91 -11.53
N LEU A 51 -14.24 8.97 -10.23
CA LEU A 51 -15.26 8.93 -9.19
C LEU A 51 -16.26 10.09 -9.29
N ARG A 52 -15.79 11.29 -9.63
CA ARG A 52 -16.67 12.47 -9.84
C ARG A 52 -17.53 12.34 -11.09
N GLU A 53 -16.94 11.96 -12.21
CA GLU A 53 -17.65 11.79 -13.50
C GLU A 53 -18.75 10.74 -13.40
N LYS A 54 -18.48 9.65 -12.68
CA LYS A 54 -19.48 8.60 -12.43
C LYS A 54 -20.46 8.94 -11.32
N SER A 55 -20.31 10.08 -10.65
CA SER A 55 -21.05 10.40 -9.41
C SER A 55 -20.96 9.25 -8.38
N SER A 56 -19.83 8.56 -8.36
CA SER A 56 -19.61 7.43 -7.46
C SER A 56 -19.27 7.91 -6.06
N GLY A 57 -20.02 7.43 -5.08
CA GLY A 57 -19.73 7.64 -3.67
C GLY A 57 -18.72 6.64 -3.09
N ALA A 58 -18.03 5.87 -3.91
CA ALA A 58 -17.11 4.82 -3.46
C ALA A 58 -15.77 5.38 -2.92
N MET A 59 -15.14 4.60 -2.03
CA MET A 59 -13.72 4.73 -1.71
C MET A 59 -12.95 3.64 -2.45
N ILE A 60 -11.90 4.01 -3.16
CA ILE A 60 -10.93 3.07 -3.72
C ILE A 60 -9.93 2.70 -2.64
N VAL A 61 -9.83 1.42 -2.32
CA VAL A 61 -8.82 0.86 -1.42
C VAL A 61 -7.79 0.13 -2.28
N THR A 62 -6.57 0.65 -2.33
CA THR A 62 -5.55 0.18 -3.30
C THR A 62 -4.17 0.06 -2.66
N GLY A 63 -3.44 -0.99 -3.03
CA GLY A 63 -2.05 -1.17 -2.61
C GLY A 63 -1.07 -0.34 -3.44
N ALA A 64 -0.08 0.27 -2.79
CA ALA A 64 0.97 1.05 -3.42
C ALA A 64 2.28 0.97 -2.64
N GLU A 65 3.41 1.20 -3.29
CA GLU A 65 4.66 1.51 -2.58
C GLU A 65 4.67 3.01 -2.24
N THR A 66 4.93 3.36 -0.97
CA THR A 66 5.05 4.74 -0.52
C THR A 66 6.42 5.03 0.06
N ILE A 67 6.79 6.32 0.11
CA ILE A 67 8.06 6.80 0.62
C ILE A 67 7.81 7.87 1.67
N VAL A 68 8.37 7.67 2.85
CA VAL A 68 8.38 8.65 3.94
C VAL A 68 9.79 9.14 4.15
N TYR A 69 9.99 10.47 4.12
CA TYR A 69 11.27 11.11 4.40
C TYR A 69 11.33 11.58 5.85
N TYR A 70 12.50 11.47 6.45
CA TYR A 70 12.76 11.83 7.85
C TYR A 70 13.87 12.86 7.97
N PRO A 71 13.81 13.72 8.98
CA PRO A 71 15.00 14.44 9.44
C PRO A 71 16.02 13.43 10.01
N PRO A 72 17.32 13.74 10.00
CA PRO A 72 18.36 12.81 10.42
C PRO A 72 18.21 12.21 11.82
N GLU A 73 17.61 12.95 12.74
CA GLU A 73 17.37 12.57 14.14
C GLU A 73 16.23 11.56 14.31
N GLU A 74 15.36 11.40 13.31
CA GLU A 74 14.19 10.50 13.34
C GLU A 74 14.37 9.25 12.48
N GLN A 75 15.58 9.01 11.95
CA GLN A 75 15.82 7.86 11.09
C GLN A 75 15.54 6.54 11.81
N THR A 76 14.91 5.64 11.09
CA THR A 76 14.63 4.28 11.55
C THR A 76 15.81 3.34 11.27
N GLU A 77 15.74 2.10 11.78
CA GLU A 77 16.74 1.07 11.44
C GLU A 77 16.71 0.66 9.97
N THR A 78 15.59 0.88 9.29
CA THR A 78 15.38 0.54 7.88
C THR A 78 15.62 1.72 6.95
N ALA A 79 15.88 2.90 7.51
CA ALA A 79 16.06 4.13 6.76
C ALA A 79 17.21 4.03 5.76
N ARG A 80 16.95 4.47 4.55
CA ARG A 80 17.90 4.59 3.45
C ARG A 80 18.30 6.05 3.29
N GLN A 81 19.41 6.27 2.62
CA GLN A 81 19.85 7.62 2.27
C GLN A 81 19.85 7.77 0.75
N ASN A 82 19.22 8.83 0.24
CA ASN A 82 19.27 9.13 -1.18
C ASN A 82 20.59 9.87 -1.56
N GLU A 83 20.81 10.10 -2.84
CA GLU A 83 22.01 10.79 -3.34
C GLU A 83 22.18 12.22 -2.80
N ARG A 84 21.10 12.84 -2.30
CA ARG A 84 21.12 14.18 -1.71
C ARG A 84 21.30 14.16 -0.20
N GLY A 85 21.51 12.98 0.40
CA GLY A 85 21.71 12.80 1.82
C GLY A 85 20.43 12.77 2.66
N ALA A 86 19.24 12.81 2.06
CA ALA A 86 17.99 12.72 2.80
C ALA A 86 17.67 11.26 3.17
N PHE A 87 17.27 11.04 4.42
CA PHE A 87 16.85 9.74 4.92
C PHE A 87 15.39 9.48 4.58
N TYR A 88 15.09 8.22 4.24
CA TYR A 88 13.74 7.78 3.89
C TYR A 88 13.55 6.29 4.08
N ASP A 89 12.30 5.90 4.35
CA ASP A 89 11.84 4.52 4.24
C ASP A 89 10.89 4.35 3.06
N LYS A 90 10.85 3.13 2.55
CA LYS A 90 9.84 2.65 1.63
C LYS A 90 8.89 1.74 2.37
N PHE A 91 7.60 1.90 2.14
CA PHE A 91 6.56 1.08 2.73
C PHE A 91 5.72 0.40 1.64
N ASN A 92 5.34 -0.84 1.91
CA ASN A 92 4.19 -1.43 1.26
C ASN A 92 2.94 -0.89 1.96
N SER A 93 2.05 -0.24 1.25
CA SER A 93 0.97 0.56 1.84
C SER A 93 -0.37 0.29 1.18
N THR A 94 -1.44 0.46 1.95
CA THR A 94 -2.80 0.58 1.42
C THR A 94 -3.24 2.03 1.51
N LEU A 95 -3.83 2.52 0.44
CA LEU A 95 -4.35 3.89 0.30
C LEU A 95 -5.86 3.87 0.21
N GLY A 96 -6.53 4.80 0.88
CA GLY A 96 -7.96 5.08 0.69
C GLY A 96 -8.14 6.35 -0.12
N ILE A 97 -8.73 6.25 -1.31
CA ILE A 97 -8.92 7.37 -2.23
C ILE A 97 -10.41 7.55 -2.50
N ASP A 98 -10.94 8.68 -2.10
CA ASP A 98 -12.29 9.12 -2.45
C ASP A 98 -12.27 10.52 -3.07
N THR A 99 -13.42 11.15 -3.23
CA THR A 99 -13.53 12.49 -3.80
C THR A 99 -13.11 13.61 -2.84
N THR A 100 -12.82 13.30 -1.58
CA THR A 100 -12.38 14.26 -0.57
C THR A 100 -10.87 14.53 -0.64
N ALA A 101 -10.40 15.49 0.13
CA ALA A 101 -8.96 15.76 0.26
C ALA A 101 -8.26 14.75 1.17
N CYS A 102 -9.00 14.05 2.03
CA CYS A 102 -8.45 13.04 2.94
C CYS A 102 -7.96 11.84 2.13
N LEU A 103 -6.81 11.30 2.51
CA LEU A 103 -6.20 10.12 1.89
C LEU A 103 -5.59 9.28 3.02
N PRO A 104 -6.39 8.42 3.68
CA PRO A 104 -5.87 7.55 4.71
C PRO A 104 -4.87 6.54 4.13
N ILE A 105 -3.81 6.27 4.89
CA ILE A 105 -2.72 5.37 4.53
C ILE A 105 -2.54 4.36 5.67
N HIS A 106 -2.40 3.09 5.31
CA HIS A 106 -1.93 2.05 6.21
C HIS A 106 -0.62 1.48 5.67
N HIS A 107 0.45 1.51 6.48
CA HIS A 107 1.72 0.88 6.17
C HIS A 107 1.73 -0.56 6.69
N LYS A 108 2.23 -1.48 5.87
CA LYS A 108 2.34 -2.89 6.23
C LYS A 108 3.21 -3.08 7.46
N GLY A 109 2.63 -3.64 8.53
CA GLY A 109 3.29 -3.87 9.81
C GLY A 109 3.79 -5.30 10.01
N ARG A 110 3.45 -6.23 9.09
CA ARG A 110 3.91 -7.62 9.12
C ARG A 110 4.49 -7.99 7.77
N LEU A 111 5.81 -7.87 7.67
CA LEU A 111 6.56 -8.17 6.45
C LEU A 111 6.74 -9.67 6.28
N VAL A 112 6.78 -10.13 5.02
CA VAL A 112 7.08 -11.53 4.68
C VAL A 112 8.57 -11.77 4.89
N ILE A 113 8.87 -12.72 5.80
CA ILE A 113 10.27 -13.08 6.13
C ILE A 113 10.96 -13.65 4.88
N GLY A 114 12.14 -13.11 4.58
CA GLY A 114 12.98 -13.58 3.46
C GLY A 114 12.76 -12.81 2.15
N VAL A 115 11.60 -12.17 1.96
CA VAL A 115 11.32 -11.37 0.76
C VAL A 115 11.33 -9.86 1.08
N GLU A 116 10.58 -9.45 2.08
CA GLU A 116 10.42 -8.04 2.46
C GLU A 116 11.31 -7.63 3.65
N SER A 117 11.78 -8.60 4.44
CA SER A 117 12.53 -8.38 5.69
C SER A 117 13.82 -9.20 5.78
N THR A 118 14.66 -9.17 4.74
CA THR A 118 15.97 -9.85 4.81
C THR A 118 17.01 -8.92 5.43
N PRO A 119 17.61 -9.28 6.58
CA PRO A 119 18.67 -8.49 7.18
C PRO A 119 19.84 -8.27 6.20
N THR A 120 20.38 -7.06 6.17
CA THR A 120 21.40 -6.61 5.21
C THR A 120 22.65 -7.50 5.17
N TRP A 121 22.99 -8.16 6.27
CA TRP A 121 24.15 -9.06 6.35
C TRP A 121 23.89 -10.42 5.66
N ILE A 122 22.66 -10.96 5.76
CA ILE A 122 22.24 -12.17 5.02
C ILE A 122 22.23 -11.85 3.52
N PHE A 123 21.76 -10.66 3.16
CA PHE A 123 21.73 -10.18 1.79
C PHE A 123 23.12 -10.12 1.16
N LYS A 124 24.11 -9.61 1.89
CA LYS A 124 25.51 -9.58 1.43
C LYS A 124 26.09 -10.99 1.25
N ALA A 125 25.69 -11.96 2.08
CA ALA A 125 26.16 -13.34 1.99
C ALA A 125 25.47 -14.15 0.88
N LEU A 126 24.22 -13.80 0.50
CA LEU A 126 23.41 -14.51 -0.50
C LEU A 126 23.33 -13.80 -1.84
N LYS A 127 24.11 -12.73 -2.05
CA LYS A 127 24.05 -11.86 -3.24
C LYS A 127 24.14 -12.58 -4.59
N PHE A 128 24.71 -13.80 -4.62
CA PHE A 128 24.80 -14.65 -5.81
C PHE A 128 23.72 -15.74 -5.89
N LEU A 129 22.88 -15.88 -4.85
CA LEU A 129 21.75 -16.82 -4.81
C LEU A 129 20.39 -16.12 -4.97
N VAL A 130 20.37 -14.80 -4.90
CA VAL A 130 19.15 -14.02 -5.10
C VAL A 130 18.87 -13.97 -6.60
N ILE A 131 18.19 -14.98 -7.08
CA ILE A 131 17.47 -14.96 -8.34
C ILE A 131 16.51 -13.78 -8.25
N ASP A 132 16.53 -12.99 -9.30
CA ASP A 132 15.69 -11.81 -9.51
C ASP A 132 14.22 -12.19 -9.41
N LEU A 133 13.67 -12.16 -8.20
CA LEU A 133 12.26 -12.48 -7.92
C LEU A 133 11.35 -11.27 -8.18
N GLY A 134 11.84 -10.25 -8.91
CA GLY A 134 11.04 -9.09 -9.33
C GLY A 134 10.52 -8.21 -8.18
N GLY A 135 10.93 -8.48 -6.94
CA GLY A 135 10.59 -7.69 -5.77
C GLY A 135 11.63 -6.61 -5.48
N THR A 136 11.23 -5.55 -4.82
CA THR A 136 12.13 -4.51 -4.34
C THR A 136 13.11 -5.11 -3.35
N VAL A 137 14.33 -5.31 -3.81
CA VAL A 137 15.43 -5.85 -3.03
C VAL A 137 15.86 -4.80 -1.99
N GLY A 138 15.34 -4.90 -0.79
CA GLY A 138 15.67 -4.00 0.31
C GLY A 138 14.70 -4.17 1.47
N GLN A 139 15.15 -3.85 2.66
CA GLN A 139 14.32 -3.87 3.84
C GLN A 139 13.26 -2.76 3.71
N LEU A 140 11.98 -3.13 3.74
CA LEU A 140 10.87 -2.17 3.82
C LEU A 140 10.74 -1.65 5.25
N GLY A 141 10.20 -0.45 5.39
CA GLY A 141 9.76 0.06 6.67
C GLY A 141 8.62 -0.78 7.24
N VAL A 142 8.55 -0.85 8.55
CA VAL A 142 7.51 -1.58 9.28
C VAL A 142 6.51 -0.58 9.85
N GLY A 143 5.26 -0.68 9.43
CA GLY A 143 4.18 0.14 9.97
C GLY A 143 3.61 -0.42 11.27
N GLU A 144 2.92 0.44 12.02
CA GLU A 144 2.05 0.02 13.12
C GLU A 144 0.64 -0.27 12.57
N PRO A 145 -0.20 -1.05 13.30
CA PRO A 145 -1.60 -1.18 12.92
C PRO A 145 -2.24 0.20 12.82
N GLY A 146 -2.54 0.59 11.59
CA GLY A 146 -3.10 1.91 11.30
C GLY A 146 -4.56 2.04 11.74
N PRO A 147 -5.09 3.27 11.75
CA PRO A 147 -6.50 3.49 11.99
C PRO A 147 -7.33 2.81 10.89
N ALA A 148 -8.54 2.40 11.24
CA ALA A 148 -9.49 1.93 10.25
C ALA A 148 -9.86 3.08 9.29
N PHE A 149 -10.03 2.76 7.99
CA PHE A 149 -10.51 3.73 7.02
C PHE A 149 -12.01 3.93 7.21
N VAL A 150 -12.44 5.17 7.25
CA VAL A 150 -13.85 5.52 7.44
C VAL A 150 -14.40 6.15 6.16
N HIS A 151 -15.46 5.55 5.62
CA HIS A 151 -16.14 6.06 4.44
C HIS A 151 -17.65 5.86 4.56
N ASN A 152 -18.45 6.91 4.32
CA ASN A 152 -19.91 6.87 4.45
C ASN A 152 -20.42 6.28 5.77
N GLY A 153 -19.72 6.52 6.88
CA GLY A 153 -20.06 5.99 8.21
C GLY A 153 -19.71 4.50 8.40
N VAL A 154 -19.08 3.86 7.44
CA VAL A 154 -18.55 2.49 7.54
C VAL A 154 -17.06 2.56 7.79
N SER A 155 -16.60 1.88 8.85
CA SER A 155 -15.20 1.75 9.21
C SER A 155 -14.67 0.39 8.78
N VAL A 156 -13.55 0.37 8.04
CA VAL A 156 -12.92 -0.84 7.52
C VAL A 156 -11.45 -0.89 7.87
N GLY A 157 -10.95 -2.06 8.25
CA GLY A 157 -9.52 -2.33 8.35
C GLY A 157 -8.97 -2.76 6.99
N THR A 158 -7.74 -2.39 6.71
CA THR A 158 -7.10 -2.64 5.40
C THR A 158 -5.79 -3.40 5.55
N PRO A 159 -5.79 -4.61 6.15
CA PRO A 159 -4.57 -5.41 6.27
C PRO A 159 -4.06 -5.83 4.89
N ILE A 160 -2.73 -5.95 4.79
CA ILE A 160 -2.04 -6.26 3.54
C ILE A 160 -1.53 -7.71 3.59
N CYS A 161 -2.02 -8.56 2.67
CA CYS A 161 -1.51 -9.91 2.39
C CYS A 161 -1.29 -10.73 3.68
N TYR A 162 -0.04 -10.96 4.03
CA TYR A 162 0.41 -11.76 5.18
C TYR A 162 -0.11 -11.26 6.53
N GLU A 163 -0.44 -9.98 6.68
CA GLU A 163 -1.06 -9.44 7.90
C GLU A 163 -2.39 -10.12 8.23
N GLY A 164 -3.13 -10.56 7.21
CA GLY A 164 -4.39 -11.29 7.38
C GLY A 164 -4.25 -12.64 8.10
N LEU A 165 -3.04 -13.18 8.25
CA LEU A 165 -2.78 -14.41 9.00
C LEU A 165 -2.60 -14.17 10.50
N TYR A 166 -2.41 -12.92 10.94
CA TYR A 166 -2.16 -12.59 12.34
C TYR A 166 -3.41 -12.05 13.03
N GLY A 167 -4.15 -12.92 13.72
CA GLY A 167 -5.37 -12.57 14.42
C GLY A 167 -5.24 -11.39 15.41
N ASN A 168 -4.11 -11.27 16.09
CA ASN A 168 -3.83 -10.17 16.99
C ASN A 168 -3.58 -8.84 16.23
N PHE A 169 -3.08 -8.89 14.99
CA PHE A 169 -2.82 -7.72 14.17
C PHE A 169 -4.13 -7.13 13.62
N TYR A 170 -4.92 -7.91 12.90
CA TYR A 170 -6.21 -7.40 12.41
C TYR A 170 -7.22 -7.14 13.53
N GLY A 171 -7.08 -7.81 14.69
CA GLY A 171 -7.79 -7.45 15.91
C GLY A 171 -7.50 -6.01 16.39
N GLY A 172 -6.37 -5.43 15.98
CA GLY A 172 -6.06 -4.00 16.12
C GLY A 172 -7.09 -3.15 15.40
N PHE A 173 -7.34 -3.39 14.12
CA PHE A 173 -8.35 -2.66 13.34
C PHE A 173 -9.76 -2.76 13.95
N VAL A 174 -10.11 -3.92 14.50
CA VAL A 174 -11.41 -4.10 15.17
C VAL A 174 -11.51 -3.26 16.43
N ARG A 175 -10.44 -3.16 17.21
CA ARG A 175 -10.39 -2.26 18.39
C ARG A 175 -10.49 -0.78 18.02
N GLU A 176 -9.97 -0.41 16.85
CA GLU A 176 -10.12 0.94 16.26
C GLU A 176 -11.48 1.15 15.58
N GLY A 177 -12.40 0.18 15.72
CA GLY A 177 -13.78 0.31 15.26
C GLY A 177 -14.06 -0.24 13.85
N ALA A 178 -13.14 -0.96 13.24
CA ALA A 178 -13.39 -1.59 11.95
C ALA A 178 -14.53 -2.61 12.04
N ARG A 179 -15.49 -2.51 11.15
CA ARG A 179 -16.65 -3.40 11.03
C ARG A 179 -16.48 -4.46 9.94
N ALA A 180 -15.53 -4.26 9.04
CA ALA A 180 -15.11 -5.20 8.01
C ALA A 180 -13.60 -5.10 7.78
N LEU A 181 -13.04 -6.14 7.15
CA LEU A 181 -11.64 -6.17 6.75
C LEU A 181 -11.57 -6.32 5.22
N LEU A 182 -10.83 -5.43 4.57
CA LEU A 182 -10.54 -5.45 3.14
C LEU A 182 -9.07 -5.83 2.99
N ILE A 183 -8.79 -7.09 2.68
CA ILE A 183 -7.42 -7.61 2.59
C ILE A 183 -6.95 -7.47 1.15
N SER A 184 -5.93 -6.63 0.93
CA SER A 184 -5.25 -6.52 -0.35
C SER A 184 -4.13 -7.55 -0.42
N SER A 185 -4.15 -8.41 -1.44
CA SER A 185 -3.09 -9.40 -1.71
C SER A 185 -2.74 -9.43 -3.19
N ASN A 186 -1.54 -9.91 -3.50
CA ASN A 186 -1.12 -10.18 -4.86
C ASN A 186 -0.68 -11.64 -4.97
N ASP A 187 -1.58 -12.49 -5.42
CA ASP A 187 -1.34 -13.93 -5.53
C ASP A 187 -0.51 -14.31 -6.77
N GLY A 188 -0.21 -13.36 -7.63
CA GLY A 188 0.64 -13.56 -8.83
C GLY A 188 2.06 -14.06 -8.51
N TRP A 189 2.50 -13.94 -7.26
CA TRP A 189 3.79 -14.47 -6.79
C TRP A 189 3.86 -16.00 -6.79
N TRP A 190 2.72 -16.68 -6.73
CA TRP A 190 2.65 -18.14 -6.62
C TRP A 190 2.56 -18.84 -7.97
N GLY A 191 2.44 -18.10 -9.08
CA GLY A 191 2.28 -18.65 -10.42
C GLY A 191 0.95 -19.41 -10.59
N ASP A 192 0.84 -20.13 -11.69
CA ASP A 192 -0.29 -21.02 -11.96
C ASP A 192 -0.11 -22.33 -11.18
N THR A 193 -0.53 -22.35 -9.90
CA THR A 193 -0.54 -23.57 -9.05
C THR A 193 -1.94 -24.11 -8.91
#